data_a0a852f1918afe22714430fd77a8ded4
#
_entry.id   a0a852f1918afe22714430fd77a8ded4
#
_cell.length_a   1.000
_cell.length_b   1.000
_cell.length_c   1.000
_cell.angle_alpha   90.00
_cell.angle_beta   90.00
_cell.angle_gamma   90.00
#
_symmetry.space_group_name_H-M   'P 1'
#
loop_
_entity.id
_entity.type
_entity.pdbx_description
1 polymer ?
#
loop_
_entity_poly.entity_id
_entity_poly.type
_entity_poly.pdbx_seq_one_letter_code
_entity_poly.pdbx_strand_id
1 'polypeptide(L)'
;ISALPVKAMNAKRVDENPYMAKSDANIHHDGYNTDSTDEVLPLGIYPEINVSYEKTNANASPAIYFDSYGHAVVPLLGGIAIRDLNAEETTTLGYFSPKQHDGGGYVIQSSYTFLDSENRIVCPTSNNHVLMLRATDEAGNVLPEFEKVLDIDIKAAAEAALGKELTQNLLSVVFDYDGNLWFATGGFRIYPEREQQGVLGYIERSAIDAILNGEQADLSDAVFVYELTPGEGAENGIAASKDGAVILTNQNCYLLRANNGVEAVWCTPYESVGAKV
;
A
#
# COMPACT_ATOMS: atom_id res chain seq x y z
N ILE A 1 -18.86 -26.87 -31.05
CA ILE A 1 -18.24 -26.71 -29.72
C ILE A 1 -19.25 -25.91 -28.89
N SER A 2 -20.04 -26.59 -28.06
CA SER A 2 -21.00 -25.94 -27.18
C SER A 2 -20.19 -25.24 -26.08
N ALA A 3 -20.34 -23.91 -26.00
CA ALA A 3 -19.84 -23.18 -24.86
C ALA A 3 -20.48 -23.72 -23.59
N LEU A 4 -19.71 -24.27 -22.69
CA LEU A 4 -20.18 -24.59 -21.35
C LEU A 4 -20.64 -23.26 -20.71
N PRO A 5 -21.85 -23.23 -20.13
CA PRO A 5 -22.27 -22.04 -19.40
C PRO A 5 -21.29 -21.85 -18.25
N VAL A 6 -20.51 -20.79 -18.30
CA VAL A 6 -19.78 -20.31 -17.16
C VAL A 6 -20.87 -19.92 -16.15
N LYS A 7 -21.09 -20.77 -15.16
CA LYS A 7 -21.91 -20.42 -14.03
C LYS A 7 -21.17 -19.24 -13.39
N ALA A 8 -21.73 -18.04 -13.53
CA ALA A 8 -21.27 -16.92 -12.77
C ALA A 8 -21.27 -17.37 -11.30
N MET A 9 -20.12 -17.61 -10.75
CA MET A 9 -20.01 -17.75 -9.31
C MET A 9 -20.48 -16.40 -8.79
N ASN A 10 -21.61 -16.40 -8.09
CA ASN A 10 -21.98 -15.28 -7.23
C ASN A 10 -20.92 -15.23 -6.09
N ALA A 11 -19.73 -14.82 -6.43
CA ALA A 11 -18.78 -14.37 -5.44
C ALA A 11 -19.51 -13.23 -4.72
N LYS A 12 -19.76 -13.42 -3.43
CA LYS A 12 -20.33 -12.37 -2.62
C LYS A 12 -19.39 -11.20 -2.77
N ARG A 13 -19.85 -10.08 -3.36
CA ARG A 13 -19.04 -8.88 -3.53
C ARG A 13 -18.46 -8.52 -2.18
N VAL A 14 -17.16 -8.36 -2.11
CA VAL A 14 -16.50 -7.87 -0.91
C VAL A 14 -16.86 -6.39 -0.84
N ASP A 15 -17.30 -5.91 0.33
CA ASP A 15 -17.61 -4.49 0.45
C ASP A 15 -16.34 -3.66 0.27
N GLU A 16 -16.43 -2.62 -0.54
CA GLU A 16 -15.32 -1.73 -0.86
C GLU A 16 -14.76 -1.07 0.41
N ASN A 17 -13.45 -0.97 0.50
CA ASN A 17 -12.79 -0.19 1.54
C ASN A 17 -13.00 1.30 1.28
N PRO A 18 -13.68 2.07 2.16
CA PRO A 18 -14.01 3.46 1.91
C PRO A 18 -12.80 4.40 1.88
N TYR A 19 -11.65 3.94 2.30
CA TYR A 19 -10.41 4.71 2.39
C TYR A 19 -9.40 4.37 1.28
N MET A 20 -9.75 3.45 0.38
CA MET A 20 -8.92 3.11 -0.79
C MET A 20 -9.65 3.46 -2.08
N ALA A 21 -8.93 3.71 -3.14
CA ALA A 21 -9.52 3.94 -4.46
C ALA A 21 -10.36 2.73 -4.90
N LYS A 22 -11.42 3.00 -5.67
CA LYS A 22 -12.37 1.95 -6.09
C LYS A 22 -11.92 1.14 -7.28
N SER A 23 -10.91 1.61 -8.00
CA SER A 23 -10.28 0.93 -9.12
C SER A 23 -8.98 0.27 -8.68
N ASP A 24 -8.07 0.01 -9.61
CA ASP A 24 -6.75 -0.58 -9.36
C ASP A 24 -5.91 0.24 -8.36
N ALA A 25 -6.26 0.13 -7.08
CA ALA A 25 -5.71 0.96 -6.02
C ALA A 25 -4.29 0.54 -5.61
N ASN A 26 -3.95 -0.73 -5.75
CA ASN A 26 -2.66 -1.28 -5.37
C ASN A 26 -2.22 -2.42 -6.30
N ILE A 27 -1.07 -3.02 -6.03
CA ILE A 27 -0.48 -4.12 -6.83
C ILE A 27 -1.40 -5.35 -6.96
N HIS A 28 -2.33 -5.54 -6.04
CA HIS A 28 -3.29 -6.63 -6.00
C HIS A 28 -4.73 -6.15 -6.19
N HIS A 29 -4.91 -5.07 -6.93
CA HIS A 29 -6.17 -4.44 -7.29
C HIS A 29 -6.84 -3.68 -6.15
N ASP A 30 -7.08 -4.28 -5.00
CA ASP A 30 -7.83 -3.69 -3.89
C ASP A 30 -7.14 -3.89 -2.52
N GLY A 31 -7.75 -3.32 -1.47
CA GLY A 31 -7.24 -3.43 -0.10
C GLY A 31 -7.24 -4.84 0.47
N TYR A 32 -7.98 -5.77 -0.14
CA TYR A 32 -7.99 -7.18 0.23
C TYR A 32 -6.91 -8.00 -0.49
N ASN A 33 -6.23 -7.41 -1.47
CA ASN A 33 -5.29 -8.10 -2.35
C ASN A 33 -5.96 -9.26 -3.11
N THR A 34 -7.14 -9.02 -3.68
CA THR A 34 -7.95 -10.09 -4.30
C THR A 34 -7.50 -10.46 -5.70
N ASP A 35 -6.72 -9.62 -6.38
CA ASP A 35 -6.34 -9.77 -7.79
C ASP A 35 -7.57 -9.96 -8.71
N SER A 36 -8.71 -9.37 -8.34
CA SER A 36 -9.97 -9.51 -9.07
C SER A 36 -10.64 -8.17 -9.30
N THR A 37 -11.34 -8.04 -10.43
CA THR A 37 -12.08 -6.83 -10.81
C THR A 37 -13.53 -7.16 -11.11
N ASP A 38 -14.44 -6.25 -10.77
CA ASP A 38 -15.84 -6.27 -11.18
C ASP A 38 -16.04 -5.75 -12.62
N GLU A 39 -15.00 -5.27 -13.26
CA GLU A 39 -15.04 -4.69 -14.58
C GLU A 39 -15.45 -5.72 -15.63
N VAL A 40 -16.28 -5.30 -16.56
CA VAL A 40 -16.67 -6.15 -17.70
C VAL A 40 -15.48 -6.25 -18.65
N LEU A 41 -14.74 -7.33 -18.51
CA LEU A 41 -13.67 -7.63 -19.45
C LEU A 41 -14.24 -8.01 -20.82
N PRO A 42 -13.56 -7.68 -21.92
CA PRO A 42 -13.98 -8.09 -23.25
C PRO A 42 -13.99 -9.62 -23.36
N LEU A 43 -15.20 -10.19 -23.41
CA LEU A 43 -15.43 -11.63 -23.56
C LEU A 43 -15.50 -11.95 -25.06
N GLY A 44 -14.37 -12.16 -25.70
CA GLY A 44 -14.37 -12.53 -27.11
C GLY A 44 -13.02 -13.12 -27.58
N ILE A 45 -13.08 -13.87 -28.67
CA ILE A 45 -11.89 -14.28 -29.38
C ILE A 45 -11.59 -13.14 -30.38
N TYR A 46 -10.52 -12.42 -30.12
CA TYR A 46 -10.06 -11.35 -31.01
C TYR A 46 -9.05 -11.96 -32.01
N PRO A 47 -9.23 -11.75 -33.31
CA PRO A 47 -8.31 -12.26 -34.32
C PRO A 47 -6.96 -11.56 -34.28
N GLU A 48 -6.92 -10.36 -33.72
CA GLU A 48 -5.72 -9.57 -33.60
C GLU A 48 -5.65 -8.90 -32.21
N ILE A 49 -4.47 -8.96 -31.59
CA ILE A 49 -4.16 -8.24 -30.35
C ILE A 49 -3.08 -7.23 -30.70
N ASN A 50 -3.42 -5.95 -30.56
CA ASN A 50 -2.43 -4.89 -30.68
C ASN A 50 -1.72 -4.72 -29.34
N VAL A 51 -0.43 -4.94 -29.33
CA VAL A 51 0.43 -4.74 -28.16
C VAL A 51 1.30 -3.52 -28.41
N SER A 52 1.15 -2.51 -27.56
CA SER A 52 2.10 -1.40 -27.49
C SER A 52 2.98 -1.55 -26.25
N TYR A 53 4.23 -1.17 -26.36
CA TYR A 53 5.14 -1.15 -25.23
C TYR A 53 6.03 0.08 -25.29
N GLU A 54 6.37 0.58 -24.11
CA GLU A 54 7.36 1.65 -23.94
C GLU A 54 8.56 1.10 -23.16
N LYS A 55 9.75 1.35 -23.70
CA LYS A 55 10.97 1.03 -22.98
C LYS A 55 11.34 2.19 -22.07
N THR A 56 11.29 1.97 -20.77
CA THR A 56 11.78 2.93 -19.79
C THR A 56 13.20 2.55 -19.32
N ASN A 57 14.00 3.53 -18.97
CA ASN A 57 15.32 3.31 -18.37
C ASN A 57 15.25 3.25 -16.82
N ALA A 58 14.05 3.32 -16.26
CA ALA A 58 13.82 3.27 -14.82
C ALA A 58 13.53 1.81 -14.40
N ASN A 59 13.93 1.46 -13.18
CA ASN A 59 13.46 0.24 -12.56
C ASN A 59 11.96 0.38 -12.35
N ALA A 60 11.20 -0.39 -13.12
CA ALA A 60 9.76 -0.29 -13.14
C ALA A 60 9.14 -0.78 -11.82
N SER A 61 8.02 -0.19 -11.48
CA SER A 61 7.08 -0.74 -10.51
C SER A 61 6.56 -2.10 -10.98
N PRO A 62 6.24 -2.99 -10.07
CA PRO A 62 5.50 -4.22 -10.39
C PRO A 62 4.07 -3.94 -10.85
N ALA A 63 3.50 -2.75 -10.60
CA ALA A 63 2.13 -2.40 -10.97
C ALA A 63 1.99 -0.94 -11.41
N ILE A 64 0.97 -0.70 -12.21
CA ILE A 64 0.46 0.61 -12.59
C ILE A 64 -0.93 0.71 -11.98
N TYR A 65 -1.22 1.81 -11.29
CA TYR A 65 -2.53 2.10 -10.71
C TYR A 65 -3.25 3.14 -11.57
N PHE A 66 -4.55 3.22 -11.42
CA PHE A 66 -5.34 4.22 -12.11
C PHE A 66 -6.09 5.08 -11.09
N ASP A 67 -5.95 6.40 -11.23
CA ASP A 67 -6.78 7.32 -10.45
C ASP A 67 -8.20 7.41 -11.04
N SER A 68 -9.11 8.05 -10.32
CA SER A 68 -10.50 8.19 -10.79
C SER A 68 -10.65 9.09 -12.01
N TYR A 69 -9.60 9.77 -12.43
CA TYR A 69 -9.56 10.61 -13.64
C TYR A 69 -9.01 9.84 -14.85
N GLY A 70 -8.54 8.60 -14.66
CA GLY A 70 -7.99 7.74 -15.72
C GLY A 70 -6.51 7.93 -16.00
N HIS A 71 -5.78 8.64 -15.13
CA HIS A 71 -4.34 8.73 -15.26
C HIS A 71 -3.66 7.47 -14.74
N ALA A 72 -2.61 7.05 -15.43
CA ALA A 72 -1.76 5.97 -14.95
C ALA A 72 -0.75 6.49 -13.92
N VAL A 73 -0.86 5.99 -12.70
CA VAL A 73 0.08 6.24 -11.61
C VAL A 73 1.13 5.14 -11.61
N VAL A 74 2.37 5.50 -11.83
CA VAL A 74 3.50 4.58 -12.00
C VAL A 74 4.52 4.80 -10.88
N PRO A 75 4.47 4.04 -9.78
CA PRO A 75 5.48 4.11 -8.74
C PRO A 75 6.78 3.45 -9.22
N LEU A 76 7.87 4.14 -8.97
CA LEU A 76 9.24 3.72 -9.32
C LEU A 76 10.12 3.83 -8.07
N LEU A 77 11.22 3.12 -8.01
CA LEU A 77 12.19 3.27 -6.91
C LEU A 77 12.71 4.71 -6.77
N GLY A 78 12.87 5.40 -7.89
CA GLY A 78 13.37 6.78 -7.93
C GLY A 78 12.31 7.85 -7.79
N GLY A 79 11.03 7.50 -7.71
CA GLY A 79 9.93 8.45 -7.63
C GLY A 79 8.60 7.89 -8.13
N ILE A 80 7.65 8.78 -8.41
CA ILE A 80 6.32 8.42 -8.90
C ILE A 80 6.00 9.28 -10.11
N ALA A 81 5.61 8.66 -11.21
CA ALA A 81 5.20 9.33 -12.42
C ALA A 81 3.68 9.23 -12.63
N ILE A 82 3.06 10.30 -13.10
CA ILE A 82 1.71 10.28 -13.66
C ILE A 82 1.82 10.32 -15.18
N ARG A 83 1.12 9.40 -15.86
CA ARG A 83 1.18 9.25 -17.30
C ARG A 83 -0.19 9.25 -17.95
N ASP A 84 -0.28 9.83 -19.14
CA ASP A 84 -1.42 9.65 -20.03
C ASP A 84 -1.08 8.51 -21.02
N LEU A 85 -1.83 7.42 -20.87
CA LEU A 85 -1.70 6.27 -21.77
C LEU A 85 -2.56 6.36 -23.03
N ASN A 86 -3.46 7.37 -23.12
CA ASN A 86 -4.32 7.60 -24.26
C ASN A 86 -3.69 8.53 -25.32
N ALA A 87 -2.58 9.18 -25.01
CA ALA A 87 -1.83 9.96 -25.97
C ALA A 87 -1.20 9.07 -27.05
N GLU A 88 -0.99 9.58 -28.26
CA GLU A 88 -0.31 8.85 -29.35
C GLU A 88 1.10 8.38 -28.93
N GLU A 89 1.78 9.20 -28.11
CA GLU A 89 3.00 8.83 -27.41
C GLU A 89 2.75 8.98 -25.91
N THR A 90 3.07 7.94 -25.14
CA THR A 90 2.90 7.97 -23.68
C THR A 90 3.62 9.17 -23.08
N THR A 91 2.87 10.09 -22.51
CA THR A 91 3.38 11.34 -21.99
C THR A 91 3.40 11.32 -20.47
N THR A 92 4.53 11.75 -19.88
CA THR A 92 4.60 12.01 -18.44
C THR A 92 4.01 13.37 -18.15
N LEU A 93 2.90 13.39 -17.41
CA LEU A 93 2.16 14.60 -17.03
C LEU A 93 2.75 15.26 -15.79
N GLY A 94 3.26 14.48 -14.87
CA GLY A 94 3.87 14.95 -13.63
C GLY A 94 4.77 13.91 -13.00
N TYR A 95 5.64 14.33 -12.12
CA TYR A 95 6.62 13.46 -11.48
C TYR A 95 6.97 13.94 -10.07
N PHE A 96 7.03 13.01 -9.12
CA PHE A 96 7.63 13.22 -7.80
C PHE A 96 8.95 12.48 -7.70
N SER A 97 9.98 13.13 -7.22
CA SER A 97 11.27 12.52 -6.97
C SER A 97 11.77 12.90 -5.56
N PRO A 98 12.11 11.91 -4.71
CA PRO A 98 12.78 12.20 -3.43
C PRO A 98 14.00 13.10 -3.58
N LYS A 99 14.77 12.92 -4.65
CA LYS A 99 15.96 13.73 -4.93
C LYS A 99 15.65 15.20 -5.20
N GLN A 100 14.52 15.47 -5.88
CA GLN A 100 14.13 16.86 -6.21
C GLN A 100 13.45 17.56 -5.03
N HIS A 101 12.61 16.84 -4.29
CA HIS A 101 11.82 17.42 -3.20
C HIS A 101 12.59 17.49 -1.87
N ASP A 102 13.33 16.44 -1.52
CA ASP A 102 13.94 16.29 -0.19
C ASP A 102 15.47 16.15 -0.24
N GLY A 103 16.08 16.42 -1.39
CA GLY A 103 17.54 16.27 -1.56
C GLY A 103 18.03 14.83 -1.72
N GLY A 104 17.12 13.86 -1.71
CA GLY A 104 17.42 12.43 -1.81
C GLY A 104 17.57 11.76 -0.44
N GLY A 105 18.28 10.63 -0.42
CA GLY A 105 18.55 9.87 0.80
C GLY A 105 17.59 8.71 1.05
N TYR A 106 16.52 8.58 0.27
CA TYR A 106 15.59 7.45 0.33
C TYR A 106 15.03 7.11 -1.05
N VAL A 107 14.40 5.95 -1.14
CA VAL A 107 13.66 5.49 -2.32
C VAL A 107 12.22 5.15 -1.95
N ILE A 108 11.32 5.22 -2.93
CA ILE A 108 9.94 4.79 -2.79
C ILE A 108 9.89 3.26 -2.77
N GLN A 109 9.16 2.68 -1.83
CA GLN A 109 8.86 1.25 -1.83
C GLN A 109 7.67 0.97 -2.77
N SER A 110 7.96 0.96 -4.04
CA SER A 110 6.96 0.99 -5.12
C SER A 110 5.93 -0.16 -5.05
N SER A 111 6.34 -1.35 -4.59
CA SER A 111 5.45 -2.51 -4.46
C SER A 111 4.37 -2.35 -3.38
N TYR A 112 4.53 -1.40 -2.47
CA TYR A 112 3.62 -1.17 -1.34
C TYR A 112 2.97 0.21 -1.39
N THR A 113 3.08 0.86 -2.53
CA THR A 113 2.38 2.11 -2.82
C THR A 113 0.94 1.80 -3.20
N PHE A 114 0.00 2.66 -2.83
CA PHE A 114 -1.40 2.54 -3.21
C PHE A 114 -2.08 3.90 -3.36
N LEU A 115 -3.30 3.91 -3.91
CA LEU A 115 -4.15 5.09 -4.00
C LEU A 115 -5.22 5.04 -2.91
N ASP A 116 -5.41 6.15 -2.21
CA ASP A 116 -6.54 6.31 -1.31
C ASP A 116 -7.81 6.77 -2.06
N SER A 117 -8.93 6.83 -1.34
CA SER A 117 -10.23 7.18 -1.90
C SER A 117 -10.33 8.61 -2.46
N GLU A 118 -9.35 9.47 -2.18
CA GLU A 118 -9.24 10.83 -2.72
C GLU A 118 -8.15 10.95 -3.80
N ASN A 119 -7.70 9.83 -4.37
CA ASN A 119 -6.62 9.74 -5.36
C ASN A 119 -5.25 10.22 -4.85
N ARG A 120 -5.05 10.31 -3.53
CA ARG A 120 -3.73 10.59 -2.98
C ARG A 120 -2.88 9.33 -3.05
N ILE A 121 -1.62 9.51 -3.38
CA ILE A 121 -0.67 8.40 -3.48
C ILE A 121 -0.05 8.19 -2.11
N VAL A 122 -0.31 7.04 -1.51
CA VAL A 122 0.26 6.64 -0.22
C VAL A 122 1.44 5.73 -0.47
N CYS A 123 2.62 6.13 -0.04
CA CYS A 123 3.83 5.39 -0.32
C CYS A 123 4.76 5.28 0.91
N PRO A 124 5.11 4.05 1.32
CA PRO A 124 6.19 3.84 2.27
C PRO A 124 7.55 4.08 1.59
N THR A 125 8.53 4.46 2.37
CA THR A 125 9.87 4.83 1.90
C THR A 125 10.95 4.03 2.63
N SER A 126 12.12 3.94 2.03
CA SER A 126 13.25 3.18 2.59
C SER A 126 13.87 3.82 3.85
N ASN A 127 13.55 5.06 4.14
CA ASN A 127 13.94 5.74 5.40
C ASN A 127 12.84 5.69 6.46
N ASN A 128 11.89 4.76 6.33
CA ASN A 128 10.82 4.45 7.29
C ASN A 128 9.70 5.50 7.39
N HIS A 129 9.57 6.39 6.43
CA HIS A 129 8.45 7.31 6.37
C HIS A 129 7.30 6.75 5.55
N VAL A 130 6.09 7.20 5.86
CA VAL A 130 4.94 7.14 4.97
C VAL A 130 4.68 8.53 4.45
N LEU A 131 4.65 8.66 3.13
CA LEU A 131 4.26 9.90 2.46
C LEU A 131 2.85 9.74 1.88
N MET A 132 2.05 10.81 1.95
CA MET A 132 0.88 10.96 1.11
C MET A 132 1.07 12.15 0.18
N LEU A 133 0.91 11.90 -1.10
CA LEU A 133 1.15 12.88 -2.15
C LEU A 133 -0.16 13.20 -2.87
N ARG A 134 -0.47 14.48 -3.01
CA ARG A 134 -1.52 14.95 -3.92
C ARG A 134 -0.86 15.24 -5.26
N ALA A 135 -1.25 14.50 -6.28
CA ALA A 135 -0.72 14.65 -7.65
C ALA A 135 -1.67 15.38 -8.59
N THR A 136 -2.95 15.53 -8.21
CA THR A 136 -3.99 16.19 -9.01
C THR A 136 -4.73 17.24 -8.19
N ASP A 137 -5.27 18.24 -8.88
CA ASP A 137 -6.24 19.17 -8.31
C ASP A 137 -7.66 18.57 -8.27
N GLU A 138 -8.63 19.32 -7.74
CA GLU A 138 -10.03 18.88 -7.64
C GLU A 138 -10.71 18.68 -9.01
N ALA A 139 -10.17 19.27 -10.05
CA ALA A 139 -10.66 19.11 -11.42
C ALA A 139 -9.99 17.93 -12.16
N GLY A 140 -9.03 17.26 -11.51
CA GLY A 140 -8.27 16.16 -12.07
C GLY A 140 -7.07 16.58 -12.91
N ASN A 141 -6.68 17.86 -12.91
CA ASN A 141 -5.46 18.26 -13.61
C ASN A 141 -4.24 17.84 -12.80
N VAL A 142 -3.26 17.27 -13.47
CA VAL A 142 -2.01 16.87 -12.83
C VAL A 142 -1.22 18.12 -12.40
N LEU A 143 -0.79 18.14 -11.15
CA LEU A 143 0.00 19.24 -10.60
C LEU A 143 1.42 19.18 -11.16
N PRO A 144 2.02 20.35 -11.51
CA PRO A 144 3.41 20.40 -11.96
C PRO A 144 4.41 19.85 -10.94
N GLU A 145 4.13 20.09 -9.66
CA GLU A 145 4.83 19.52 -8.52
C GLU A 145 3.80 18.89 -7.59
N PHE A 146 4.04 17.65 -7.16
CA PHE A 146 3.14 16.98 -6.24
C PHE A 146 3.27 17.58 -4.84
N GLU A 147 2.14 17.75 -4.18
CA GLU A 147 2.10 18.25 -2.83
C GLU A 147 2.26 17.10 -1.84
N LYS A 148 3.21 17.21 -0.93
CA LYS A 148 3.33 16.30 0.19
C LYS A 148 2.36 16.75 1.30
N VAL A 149 1.22 16.04 1.41
CA VAL A 149 0.13 16.37 2.35
C VAL A 149 0.26 15.63 3.68
N LEU A 150 1.08 14.57 3.72
CA LEU A 150 1.43 13.85 4.95
C LEU A 150 2.85 13.30 4.83
N ASP A 151 3.58 13.36 5.93
CA ASP A 151 4.93 12.80 6.08
C ASP A 151 5.11 12.35 7.54
N ILE A 152 5.10 11.04 7.78
CA ILE A 152 5.23 10.47 9.11
C ILE A 152 6.41 9.50 9.15
N ASP A 153 7.35 9.72 10.07
CA ASP A 153 8.37 8.72 10.43
C ASP A 153 7.72 7.63 11.29
N ILE A 154 7.33 6.53 10.63
CA ILE A 154 6.65 5.39 11.26
C ILE A 154 7.56 4.71 12.28
N LYS A 155 8.84 4.60 11.97
CA LYS A 155 9.79 3.95 12.88
C LYS A 155 9.94 4.74 14.17
N ALA A 156 10.18 6.05 14.07
CA ALA A 156 10.28 6.92 15.24
C ALA A 156 8.97 6.91 16.06
N ALA A 157 7.82 6.94 15.42
CA ALA A 157 6.52 6.88 16.10
C ALA A 157 6.31 5.55 16.83
N ALA A 158 6.64 4.42 16.21
CA ALA A 158 6.55 3.10 16.82
C ALA A 158 7.56 2.92 17.97
N GLU A 159 8.79 3.41 17.82
CA GLU A 159 9.82 3.42 18.86
C GLU A 159 9.39 4.24 20.08
N ALA A 160 8.76 5.39 19.85
CA ALA A 160 8.22 6.22 20.94
C ALA A 160 7.09 5.49 21.69
N ALA A 161 6.17 4.84 20.97
CA ALA A 161 5.07 4.06 21.58
C ALA A 161 5.58 2.86 22.38
N LEU A 162 6.67 2.22 21.96
CA LEU A 162 7.25 1.07 22.63
C LEU A 162 8.27 1.42 23.72
N GLY A 163 8.84 2.63 23.68
CA GLY A 163 9.93 3.04 24.54
C GLY A 163 11.26 2.31 24.26
N LYS A 164 11.45 1.80 23.04
CA LYS A 164 12.67 1.09 22.62
C LYS A 164 12.94 1.25 21.12
N GLU A 165 14.20 1.05 20.73
CA GLU A 165 14.62 1.05 19.34
C GLU A 165 14.14 -0.19 18.58
N LEU A 166 13.78 -0.01 17.31
CA LEU A 166 13.43 -1.08 16.38
C LEU A 166 14.60 -1.37 15.45
N THR A 167 14.84 -2.64 15.19
CA THR A 167 15.91 -3.11 14.31
C THR A 167 15.45 -3.38 12.89
N GLN A 168 14.13 -3.52 12.67
CA GLN A 168 13.53 -3.70 11.35
C GLN A 168 13.02 -2.38 10.78
N ASN A 169 12.98 -2.31 9.46
CA ASN A 169 12.48 -1.14 8.73
C ASN A 169 11.01 -1.32 8.34
N LEU A 170 10.37 -0.19 8.05
CA LEU A 170 9.04 -0.16 7.46
C LEU A 170 9.03 -0.94 6.14
N LEU A 171 8.05 -1.82 5.98
CA LEU A 171 7.86 -2.59 4.76
C LEU A 171 6.61 -2.15 4.00
N SER A 172 5.47 -2.16 4.65
CA SER A 172 4.17 -2.01 4.01
C SER A 172 3.19 -1.24 4.88
N VAL A 173 2.24 -0.58 4.22
CA VAL A 173 1.13 0.15 4.85
C VAL A 173 -0.17 -0.10 4.10
N VAL A 174 -1.30 0.04 4.79
CA VAL A 174 -2.64 -0.02 4.20
C VAL A 174 -3.65 0.70 5.09
N PHE A 175 -4.70 1.29 4.54
CA PHE A 175 -5.85 1.74 5.32
C PHE A 175 -6.81 0.59 5.60
N ASP A 176 -7.26 0.44 6.84
CA ASP A 176 -8.38 -0.43 7.17
C ASP A 176 -9.73 0.22 6.86
N TYR A 177 -10.83 -0.46 7.20
CA TYR A 177 -12.20 0.00 6.93
C TYR A 177 -12.68 1.12 7.84
N ASP A 178 -11.96 1.38 8.94
CA ASP A 178 -12.17 2.50 9.84
C ASP A 178 -11.24 3.68 9.52
N GLY A 179 -10.36 3.50 8.53
CA GLY A 179 -9.42 4.50 8.05
C GLY A 179 -8.14 4.59 8.86
N ASN A 180 -7.89 3.66 9.78
CA ASN A 180 -6.60 3.60 10.46
C ASN A 180 -5.52 3.18 9.48
N LEU A 181 -4.36 3.80 9.57
CA LEU A 181 -3.20 3.47 8.74
C LEU A 181 -2.39 2.36 9.42
N TRP A 182 -2.59 1.14 8.98
CA TRP A 182 -1.80 -0.01 9.42
C TRP A 182 -0.42 0.00 8.79
N PHE A 183 0.57 -0.46 9.55
CA PHE A 183 1.95 -0.60 9.10
C PHE A 183 2.57 -1.91 9.61
N ALA A 184 3.54 -2.40 8.85
CA ALA A 184 4.34 -3.56 9.22
C ALA A 184 5.81 -3.28 8.96
N THR A 185 6.67 -3.74 9.86
CA THR A 185 8.11 -3.78 9.65
C THR A 185 8.55 -5.17 9.22
N GLY A 186 9.60 -5.24 8.43
CA GLY A 186 10.10 -6.50 7.93
C GLY A 186 10.96 -6.34 6.69
N GLY A 187 10.88 -7.31 5.83
CA GLY A 187 11.54 -7.35 4.53
C GLY A 187 11.85 -8.76 4.11
N PHE A 188 12.02 -8.93 2.81
CA PHE A 188 12.42 -10.20 2.24
C PHE A 188 13.70 -10.70 2.91
N ARG A 189 13.69 -11.94 3.41
CA ARG A 189 14.81 -12.63 4.04
C ARG A 189 15.17 -12.15 5.45
N ILE A 190 14.18 -12.10 6.33
CA ILE A 190 14.45 -12.07 7.76
C ILE A 190 14.93 -13.46 8.17
N TYR A 191 16.19 -13.55 8.64
CA TYR A 191 16.74 -14.80 9.11
C TYR A 191 16.48 -14.94 10.61
N PRO A 192 15.99 -16.11 11.08
CA PRO A 192 15.73 -16.35 12.49
C PRO A 192 16.94 -16.13 13.42
N GLU A 193 18.17 -16.28 12.88
CA GLU A 193 19.41 -16.08 13.63
C GLU A 193 19.71 -14.61 13.95
N ARG A 194 19.00 -13.68 13.31
CA ARG A 194 19.14 -12.26 13.64
C ARG A 194 18.16 -11.92 14.74
N GLU A 195 18.67 -11.43 15.84
CA GLU A 195 17.87 -10.87 16.93
C GLU A 195 17.23 -9.52 16.48
N GLN A 196 16.45 -9.57 15.40
CA GLN A 196 15.74 -8.43 14.88
C GLN A 196 14.33 -8.41 15.45
N GLN A 197 13.92 -7.25 15.93
CA GLN A 197 12.57 -7.04 16.45
C GLN A 197 11.72 -6.39 15.37
N GLY A 198 10.66 -7.08 14.96
CA GLY A 198 9.63 -6.55 14.08
C GLY A 198 8.39 -6.10 14.85
N VAL A 199 7.60 -5.26 14.21
CA VAL A 199 6.33 -4.78 14.75
C VAL A 199 5.26 -4.72 13.68
N LEU A 200 4.02 -4.87 14.15
CA LEU A 200 2.80 -4.58 13.42
C LEU A 200 2.05 -3.51 14.20
N GLY A 201 1.45 -2.55 13.53
CA GLY A 201 0.76 -1.50 14.26
C GLY A 201 -0.16 -0.67 13.39
N TYR A 202 -0.80 0.33 13.99
CA TYR A 202 -1.59 1.29 13.26
C TYR A 202 -1.51 2.68 13.87
N ILE A 203 -1.82 3.67 13.04
CA ILE A 203 -2.05 5.06 13.43
C ILE A 203 -3.55 5.31 13.32
N GLU A 204 -4.15 5.88 14.37
CA GLU A 204 -5.57 6.20 14.36
C GLU A 204 -5.94 7.19 13.26
N ARG A 205 -7.11 6.99 12.67
CA ARG A 205 -7.67 7.85 11.64
C ARG A 205 -7.74 9.32 12.08
N SER A 206 -8.11 9.57 13.32
CA SER A 206 -8.20 10.91 13.89
C SER A 206 -6.89 11.71 13.79
N ALA A 207 -5.75 11.06 14.01
CA ALA A 207 -4.43 11.68 13.88
C ALA A 207 -4.05 11.94 12.42
N ILE A 208 -4.40 11.01 11.53
CA ILE A 208 -4.22 11.20 10.08
C ILE A 208 -5.05 12.40 9.59
N ASP A 209 -6.32 12.50 10.00
CA ASP A 209 -7.21 13.60 9.63
C ASP A 209 -6.69 14.94 10.15
N ALA A 210 -6.22 15.00 11.39
CA ALA A 210 -5.63 16.21 11.95
C ALA A 210 -4.45 16.70 11.10
N ILE A 211 -3.53 15.80 10.74
CA ILE A 211 -2.38 16.16 9.87
C ILE A 211 -2.86 16.63 8.50
N LEU A 212 -3.80 15.94 7.89
CA LEU A 212 -4.34 16.30 6.56
C LEU A 212 -5.06 17.65 6.58
N ASN A 213 -5.62 18.06 7.73
CA ASN A 213 -6.22 19.37 7.95
C ASN A 213 -5.19 20.46 8.30
N GLY A 214 -3.89 20.14 8.31
CA GLY A 214 -2.82 21.07 8.65
C GLY A 214 -2.66 21.32 10.15
N GLU A 215 -3.24 20.45 10.98
CA GLU A 215 -3.09 20.51 12.43
C GLU A 215 -1.84 19.75 12.86
N GLN A 216 -1.26 20.16 13.98
CA GLN A 216 -0.17 19.41 14.60
C GLN A 216 -0.74 18.26 15.41
N ALA A 217 -0.65 17.03 14.91
CA ALA A 217 -1.07 15.84 15.63
C ALA A 217 0.04 15.35 16.55
N ASP A 218 -0.30 15.06 17.80
CA ASP A 218 0.54 14.30 18.70
C ASP A 218 0.33 12.81 18.43
N LEU A 219 1.34 12.15 17.91
CA LEU A 219 1.29 10.73 17.56
C LEU A 219 1.52 9.82 18.77
N SER A 220 1.93 10.35 19.94
CA SER A 220 2.26 9.53 21.12
C SER A 220 1.09 8.69 21.62
N ASP A 221 -0.13 9.23 21.54
CA ASP A 221 -1.35 8.57 21.99
C ASP A 221 -2.17 7.93 20.85
N ALA A 222 -1.74 8.12 19.59
CA ALA A 222 -2.45 7.69 18.39
C ALA A 222 -1.78 6.53 17.65
N VAL A 223 -0.61 6.09 18.09
CA VAL A 223 0.15 5.00 17.50
C VAL A 223 0.13 3.79 18.42
N PHE A 224 -0.38 2.69 17.91
CA PHE A 224 -0.50 1.44 18.63
C PHE A 224 0.33 0.37 17.95
N VAL A 225 1.06 -0.41 18.74
CA VAL A 225 2.07 -1.34 18.24
C VAL A 225 1.91 -2.72 18.89
N TYR A 226 2.01 -3.75 18.07
CA TYR A 226 2.10 -5.15 18.47
C TYR A 226 3.51 -5.65 18.15
N GLU A 227 4.21 -6.11 19.16
CA GLU A 227 5.57 -6.64 19.02
C GLU A 227 5.53 -8.08 18.50
N LEU A 228 6.27 -8.33 17.44
CA LEU A 228 6.53 -9.69 16.96
C LEU A 228 7.60 -10.37 17.82
N THR A 229 7.70 -11.67 17.70
CA THR A 229 8.77 -12.42 18.36
C THR A 229 10.13 -12.08 17.75
N PRO A 230 11.24 -12.18 18.51
CA PRO A 230 12.57 -11.98 17.94
C PRO A 230 12.81 -12.86 16.70
N GLY A 231 13.33 -12.27 15.64
CA GLY A 231 13.53 -12.93 14.35
C GLY A 231 12.27 -13.02 13.47
N GLU A 232 11.15 -12.49 13.94
CA GLU A 232 9.90 -12.42 13.15
C GLU A 232 9.72 -11.04 12.53
N GLY A 233 9.17 -10.99 11.32
CA GLY A 233 8.84 -9.77 10.61
C GLY A 233 7.96 -10.04 9.39
N ALA A 234 7.31 -9.00 8.88
CA ALA A 234 6.47 -9.12 7.71
C ALA A 234 7.29 -9.50 6.47
N GLU A 235 6.76 -10.44 5.68
CA GLU A 235 7.38 -10.91 4.44
C GLU A 235 6.84 -10.17 3.21
N ASN A 236 5.61 -9.66 3.29
CA ASN A 236 4.93 -9.03 2.16
C ASN A 236 3.96 -7.94 2.63
N GLY A 237 3.12 -7.44 1.72
CA GLY A 237 2.13 -6.41 1.98
C GLY A 237 1.07 -6.81 3.01
N ILE A 238 0.50 -5.80 3.63
CA ILE A 238 -0.66 -5.91 4.52
C ILE A 238 -1.92 -5.90 3.65
N ALA A 239 -2.86 -6.80 3.94
CA ALA A 239 -4.20 -6.74 3.39
C ALA A 239 -5.18 -6.23 4.45
N ALA A 240 -6.08 -5.34 4.06
CA ALA A 240 -7.14 -4.85 4.94
C ALA A 240 -8.40 -5.70 4.78
N SER A 241 -9.09 -5.93 5.87
CA SER A 241 -10.42 -6.54 5.90
C SER A 241 -11.35 -5.76 6.83
N LYS A 242 -12.66 -6.04 6.79
CA LYS A 242 -13.62 -5.45 7.74
C LYS A 242 -13.33 -5.81 9.20
N ASP A 243 -12.64 -6.93 9.42
CA ASP A 243 -12.30 -7.40 10.76
C ASP A 243 -10.94 -6.91 11.22
N GLY A 244 -10.21 -6.17 10.38
CA GLY A 244 -8.89 -5.62 10.69
C GLY A 244 -7.86 -5.82 9.58
N ALA A 245 -6.59 -5.94 9.95
CA ALA A 245 -5.48 -6.16 9.02
C ALA A 245 -5.01 -7.60 9.03
N VAL A 246 -4.75 -8.16 7.85
CA VAL A 246 -4.18 -9.50 7.67
C VAL A 246 -2.73 -9.35 7.24
N ILE A 247 -1.83 -10.04 7.93
CA ILE A 247 -0.39 -9.98 7.66
C ILE A 247 0.20 -11.37 7.72
N LEU A 248 1.06 -11.65 6.73
CA LEU A 248 1.92 -12.82 6.72
C LEU A 248 3.33 -12.41 7.15
N THR A 249 3.83 -13.06 8.19
CA THR A 249 5.23 -12.96 8.62
C THR A 249 6.00 -14.21 8.18
N ASN A 250 7.31 -14.22 8.40
CA ASN A 250 8.12 -15.40 8.17
C ASN A 250 7.83 -16.58 9.13
N GLN A 251 6.99 -16.38 10.14
CA GLN A 251 6.65 -17.41 11.15
C GLN A 251 5.14 -17.66 11.24
N ASN A 252 4.32 -16.62 11.12
CA ASN A 252 2.90 -16.70 11.40
C ASN A 252 2.06 -15.90 10.38
N CYS A 253 0.78 -16.24 10.34
CA CYS A 253 -0.25 -15.42 9.72
C CYS A 253 -1.13 -14.81 10.82
N TYR A 254 -1.38 -13.52 10.76
CA TYR A 254 -2.14 -12.76 11.76
C TYR A 254 -3.39 -12.14 11.15
N LEU A 255 -4.48 -12.15 11.91
CA LEU A 255 -5.58 -11.19 11.78
C LEU A 255 -5.53 -10.29 13.01
N LEU A 256 -5.29 -9.01 12.79
CA LEU A 256 -5.18 -7.97 13.82
C LEU A 256 -6.35 -7.00 13.74
N ARG A 257 -6.80 -6.52 14.88
CA ARG A 257 -7.86 -5.52 15.01
C ARG A 257 -7.38 -4.32 15.81
N ALA A 258 -7.80 -3.12 15.37
CA ALA A 258 -7.67 -1.91 16.16
C ALA A 258 -8.77 -1.87 17.26
N ASN A 259 -8.36 -1.82 18.53
CA ASN A 259 -9.28 -1.81 19.66
C ASN A 259 -8.61 -1.15 20.89
N ASN A 260 -8.40 0.18 20.84
CA ASN A 260 -7.57 0.91 21.81
C ASN A 260 -6.22 0.24 22.10
N GLY A 261 -5.65 -0.32 21.06
CA GLY A 261 -4.46 -1.16 21.05
C GLY A 261 -4.52 -2.11 19.86
N VAL A 262 -3.50 -2.92 19.67
CA VAL A 262 -3.50 -3.96 18.63
C VAL A 262 -3.90 -5.29 19.25
N GLU A 263 -5.08 -5.79 18.87
CA GLU A 263 -5.59 -7.09 19.28
C GLU A 263 -5.27 -8.14 18.21
N ALA A 264 -4.55 -9.20 18.58
CA ALA A 264 -4.40 -10.37 17.72
C ALA A 264 -5.67 -11.24 17.84
N VAL A 265 -6.61 -11.05 16.91
CA VAL A 265 -7.87 -11.82 16.87
C VAL A 265 -7.59 -13.28 16.55
N TRP A 266 -6.63 -13.51 15.68
CA TRP A 266 -6.21 -14.81 15.25
C TRP A 266 -4.73 -14.79 14.89
N CYS A 267 -4.04 -15.87 15.24
CA CYS A 267 -2.65 -16.12 14.86
C CYS A 267 -2.49 -17.61 14.60
N THR A 268 -1.85 -17.97 13.51
CA THR A 268 -1.53 -19.36 13.20
C THR A 268 -0.14 -19.47 12.61
N PRO A 269 0.62 -20.53 12.98
CA PRO A 269 1.92 -20.77 12.37
C PRO A 269 1.82 -20.89 10.85
N TYR A 270 2.78 -20.31 10.18
CA TYR A 270 2.88 -20.28 8.72
C TYR A 270 2.75 -21.66 8.07
N GLU A 271 3.41 -22.69 8.63
CA GLU A 271 3.35 -24.05 8.12
C GLU A 271 1.93 -24.66 8.11
N SER A 272 1.06 -24.20 9.03
CA SER A 272 -0.29 -24.74 9.17
C SER A 272 -1.26 -24.24 8.09
N VAL A 273 -0.97 -23.13 7.43
CA VAL A 273 -1.80 -22.60 6.33
C VAL A 273 -1.42 -23.17 4.97
N GLY A 274 -0.44 -24.06 4.93
CA GLY A 274 -0.03 -24.75 3.70
C GLY A 274 0.65 -23.88 2.66
N ALA A 275 0.97 -22.65 3.01
CA ALA A 275 1.74 -21.78 2.14
C ALA A 275 3.19 -22.29 2.09
N LYS A 276 3.72 -22.41 0.88
CA LYS A 276 5.15 -22.63 0.66
C LYS A 276 5.67 -21.36 -0.03
N VAL A 277 6.59 -20.71 0.60
CA VAL A 277 7.34 -19.59 -0.01
C VAL A 277 8.42 -20.14 -0.92
#